data_67c6dc007140a74c5d0f43c0f76e6fb5
#
_entry.id   67c6dc007140a74c5d0f43c0f76e6fb5
#
_cell.length_a   1.000
_cell.length_b   1.000
_cell.length_c   1.000
_cell.angle_alpha   90.00
_cell.angle_beta   90.00
_cell.angle_gamma   90.00
#
_symmetry.space_group_name_H-M   'P 1'
#
loop_
_entity.id
_entity.type
_entity.pdbx_description
1 polymer ?
#
loop_
_entity_poly.entity_id
_entity_poly.type
_entity_poly.pdbx_seq_one_letter_code
_entity_poly.pdbx_strand_id
1 'polypeptide(L)'
;MFNAASEDVWTSLLNIGIWLAAIAAITCLVFWRGRRRGSKTIALDAALTLAGMWVLLSTIGIVVFAAKVFVVDWAELHGFTNIWLSWPAALPCSQFGDSAGTTLTCSGHSLDDFTVTNASLGLRALAGAAQATSLAFSTMPAVLVAAICFQTLRGRTFSRILTRTLTVGAAVVLVLGIASDLLGSIAATAGLREVFPPDSTWYPNFSLNVSPLPFAGALGLLALAAVFRQGMRLDQERERLQLETERLQKDTEGLV
;
A
#
# COMPACT_ATOMS: atom_id res chain seq x y z
N MET A 1 1.51 9.25 3.66
CA MET A 1 0.38 9.86 4.41
C MET A 1 0.43 11.36 4.18
N PHE A 2 -0.71 11.97 3.81
CA PHE A 2 -0.82 13.43 3.72
C PHE A 2 -1.00 13.97 5.13
N ASN A 3 0.05 14.49 5.72
CA ASN A 3 -0.01 15.12 7.03
C ASN A 3 -0.01 16.64 6.81
N ALA A 4 -1.13 17.30 7.05
CA ALA A 4 -1.26 18.75 7.01
C ALA A 4 -1.36 19.24 8.46
N ALA A 5 -0.21 19.45 9.11
CA ALA A 5 -0.14 20.10 10.39
C ALA A 5 -0.19 21.62 10.18
N SER A 6 -1.24 22.27 10.64
CA SER A 6 -1.34 23.72 10.72
C SER A 6 -2.05 24.10 12.03
N GLU A 7 -1.79 25.32 12.50
CA GLU A 7 -2.43 25.86 13.70
C GLU A 7 -3.95 25.98 13.57
N ASP A 8 -4.47 26.03 12.33
CA ASP A 8 -5.89 26.15 12.01
C ASP A 8 -6.41 24.93 11.23
N VAL A 9 -7.50 24.35 11.70
CA VAL A 9 -8.20 23.24 11.04
C VAL A 9 -8.59 23.61 9.61
N TRP A 10 -8.97 24.86 9.35
CA TRP A 10 -9.33 25.36 8.02
C TRP A 10 -8.17 25.33 7.03
N THR A 11 -6.98 25.68 7.45
CA THR A 11 -5.76 25.64 6.62
C THR A 11 -5.38 24.20 6.29
N SER A 12 -5.54 23.27 7.25
CA SER A 12 -5.33 21.84 7.02
C SER A 12 -6.33 21.26 6.01
N LEU A 13 -7.63 21.60 6.17
CA LEU A 13 -8.67 21.19 5.24
C LEU A 13 -8.47 21.79 3.85
N LEU A 14 -8.05 23.04 3.74
CA LEU A 14 -7.73 23.68 2.46
C LEU A 14 -6.56 22.99 1.76
N ASN A 15 -5.49 22.65 2.48
CA ASN A 15 -4.35 21.93 1.92
C ASN A 15 -4.75 20.55 1.41
N ILE A 16 -5.50 19.78 2.19
CA ILE A 16 -6.04 18.49 1.76
C ILE A 16 -6.95 18.67 0.55
N GLY A 17 -7.83 19.69 0.56
CA GLY A 17 -8.72 20.02 -0.54
C GLY A 17 -7.98 20.37 -1.84
N ILE A 18 -6.89 21.13 -1.76
CA ILE A 18 -6.03 21.46 -2.91
C ILE A 18 -5.40 20.18 -3.50
N TRP A 19 -4.86 19.30 -2.66
CA TRP A 19 -4.29 18.03 -3.13
C TRP A 19 -5.33 17.13 -3.77
N LEU A 20 -6.51 16.99 -3.16
CA LEU A 20 -7.61 16.23 -3.74
C LEU A 20 -8.10 16.84 -5.07
N ALA A 21 -8.22 18.17 -5.14
CA ALA A 21 -8.58 18.87 -6.36
C ALA A 21 -7.52 18.68 -7.46
N ALA A 22 -6.23 18.71 -7.12
CA ALA A 22 -5.15 18.45 -8.07
C ALA A 22 -5.21 17.01 -8.62
N ILE A 23 -5.42 16.01 -7.75
CA ILE A 23 -5.58 14.61 -8.17
C ILE A 23 -6.83 14.45 -9.04
N ALA A 24 -7.96 15.05 -8.66
CA ALA A 24 -9.19 15.04 -9.45
C ALA A 24 -9.00 15.72 -10.82
N ALA A 25 -8.29 16.87 -10.88
CA ALA A 25 -8.00 17.56 -12.12
C ALA A 25 -7.13 16.72 -13.05
N ILE A 26 -6.07 16.08 -12.54
CA ILE A 26 -5.21 15.18 -13.32
C ILE A 26 -6.04 14.01 -13.86
N THR A 27 -6.86 13.38 -13.02
CA THR A 27 -7.71 12.25 -13.41
C THR A 27 -8.72 12.67 -14.48
N CYS A 28 -9.35 13.84 -14.31
CA CYS A 28 -10.30 14.40 -15.27
C CYS A 28 -9.62 14.73 -16.61
N LEU A 29 -8.40 15.26 -16.59
CA LEU A 29 -7.63 15.61 -17.77
C LEU A 29 -7.20 14.35 -18.56
N VAL A 30 -6.77 13.29 -17.86
CA VAL A 30 -6.46 12.00 -18.47
C VAL A 30 -7.72 11.40 -19.11
N PHE A 31 -8.85 11.42 -18.39
CA PHE A 31 -10.14 10.95 -18.91
C PHE A 31 -10.62 11.75 -20.12
N TRP A 32 -10.53 13.08 -20.07
CA TRP A 32 -10.92 13.97 -21.16
C TRP A 32 -10.06 13.77 -22.41
N ARG A 33 -8.74 13.60 -22.21
CA ARG A 33 -7.80 13.33 -23.30
C ARG A 33 -8.08 11.95 -23.95
N GLY A 34 -8.43 10.94 -23.15
CA GLY A 34 -8.86 9.63 -23.63
C GLY A 34 -10.15 9.73 -24.46
N ARG A 35 -11.15 10.48 -23.97
CA ARG A 35 -12.44 10.68 -24.64
C ARG A 35 -12.29 11.39 -26.01
N ARG A 36 -11.35 12.35 -26.12
CA ARG A 36 -11.06 13.02 -27.39
C ARG A 36 -10.44 12.11 -28.45
N ARG A 37 -9.80 11.01 -28.06
CA ARG A 37 -9.22 10.01 -28.96
C ARG A 37 -10.22 8.97 -29.48
N GLY A 38 -11.49 9.05 -29.10
CA GLY A 38 -12.56 8.16 -29.59
C GLY A 38 -12.41 6.69 -29.18
N SER A 39 -11.57 6.37 -28.22
CA SER A 39 -11.31 5.01 -27.74
C SER A 39 -12.51 4.49 -26.95
N LYS A 40 -12.99 3.27 -27.28
CA LYS A 40 -14.04 2.59 -26.51
C LYS A 40 -13.54 2.07 -25.15
N THR A 41 -12.23 2.15 -24.89
CA THR A 41 -11.53 1.61 -23.70
C THR A 41 -10.91 2.72 -22.82
N ILE A 42 -11.48 3.93 -22.86
CA ILE A 42 -10.93 5.12 -22.20
C ILE A 42 -10.61 4.89 -20.72
N ALA A 43 -11.51 4.20 -19.99
CA ALA A 43 -11.33 3.92 -18.57
C ALA A 43 -10.13 2.99 -18.29
N LEU A 44 -9.93 1.98 -19.17
CA LEU A 44 -8.82 1.04 -19.07
C LEU A 44 -7.47 1.71 -19.39
N ASP A 45 -7.44 2.56 -20.43
CA ASP A 45 -6.25 3.31 -20.82
C ASP A 45 -5.86 4.31 -19.73
N ALA A 46 -6.84 4.98 -19.12
CA ALA A 46 -6.64 5.91 -18.01
C ALA A 46 -6.10 5.19 -16.76
N ALA A 47 -6.72 4.06 -16.39
CA ALA A 47 -6.28 3.26 -15.25
C ALA A 47 -4.87 2.71 -15.46
N LEU A 48 -4.54 2.23 -16.65
CA LEU A 48 -3.21 1.74 -16.99
C LEU A 48 -2.16 2.86 -16.91
N THR A 49 -2.48 4.06 -17.41
CA THR A 49 -1.57 5.22 -17.36
C THR A 49 -1.30 5.66 -15.92
N LEU A 50 -2.35 5.77 -15.09
CA LEU A 50 -2.22 6.16 -13.69
C LEU A 50 -1.44 5.10 -12.89
N ALA A 51 -1.75 3.83 -13.09
CA ALA A 51 -1.03 2.74 -12.44
C ALA A 51 0.45 2.70 -12.86
N GLY A 52 0.74 2.89 -14.15
CA GLY A 52 2.10 2.96 -14.68
C GLY A 52 2.89 4.15 -14.10
N MET A 53 2.26 5.31 -13.99
CA MET A 53 2.87 6.49 -13.36
C MET A 53 3.18 6.24 -11.88
N TRP A 54 2.26 5.60 -11.13
CA TRP A 54 2.49 5.26 -9.74
C TRP A 54 3.65 4.28 -9.56
N VAL A 55 3.72 3.23 -10.38
CA VAL A 55 4.84 2.26 -10.37
C VAL A 55 6.17 2.95 -10.65
N LEU A 56 6.20 3.86 -11.64
CA LEU A 56 7.41 4.61 -11.98
C LEU A 56 7.85 5.50 -10.81
N LEU A 57 6.95 6.26 -10.21
CA LEU A 57 7.25 7.12 -9.06
C LEU A 57 7.74 6.29 -7.86
N SER A 58 7.12 5.15 -7.59
CA SER A 58 7.52 4.26 -6.51
C SER A 58 8.91 3.65 -6.78
N THR A 59 9.22 3.31 -8.02
CA THR A 59 10.56 2.81 -8.39
C THR A 59 11.63 3.88 -8.14
N ILE A 60 11.35 5.13 -8.52
CA ILE A 60 12.24 6.27 -8.23
C ILE A 60 12.39 6.43 -6.71
N GLY A 61 11.29 6.34 -5.96
CA GLY A 61 11.31 6.42 -4.50
C GLY A 61 12.21 5.36 -3.85
N ILE A 62 12.14 4.10 -4.30
CA ILE A 62 13.01 3.03 -3.81
C ILE A 62 14.48 3.34 -4.08
N VAL A 63 14.81 3.85 -5.27
CA VAL A 63 16.18 4.24 -5.61
C VAL A 63 16.66 5.39 -4.72
N VAL A 64 15.79 6.38 -4.45
CA VAL A 64 16.09 7.49 -3.54
C VAL A 64 16.32 7.00 -2.12
N PHE A 65 15.52 6.07 -1.60
CA PHE A 65 15.75 5.49 -0.27
C PHE A 65 17.07 4.72 -0.21
N ALA A 66 17.41 3.95 -1.23
CA ALA A 66 18.71 3.28 -1.30
C ALA A 66 19.87 4.27 -1.34
N ALA A 67 19.75 5.37 -2.07
CA ALA A 67 20.77 6.42 -2.13
C ALA A 67 20.92 7.16 -0.78
N LYS A 68 19.81 7.44 -0.09
CA LYS A 68 19.81 8.09 1.23
C LYS A 68 20.69 7.36 2.24
N VAL A 69 20.73 6.03 2.23
CA VAL A 69 21.56 5.23 3.14
C VAL A 69 23.03 5.67 3.13
N PHE A 70 23.54 6.08 1.96
CA PHE A 70 24.97 6.43 1.78
C PHE A 70 25.24 7.94 1.88
N VAL A 71 24.22 8.78 1.63
CA VAL A 71 24.39 10.24 1.49
C VAL A 71 24.08 10.98 2.78
N VAL A 72 23.14 10.49 3.60
CA VAL A 72 22.69 11.21 4.80
C VAL A 72 23.08 10.49 6.09
N ASP A 73 23.34 11.25 7.15
CA ASP A 73 23.77 10.73 8.45
C ASP A 73 22.62 10.46 9.43
N TRP A 74 21.38 10.58 8.96
CA TRP A 74 20.19 10.39 9.78
C TRP A 74 19.30 9.29 9.20
N ALA A 75 18.51 8.66 10.07
CA ALA A 75 17.53 7.63 9.73
C ALA A 75 16.14 8.06 10.16
N GLU A 76 15.19 8.07 9.21
CA GLU A 76 13.75 8.18 9.48
C GLU A 76 13.22 6.79 9.81
N LEU A 77 12.61 6.64 10.95
CA LEU A 77 12.11 5.39 11.47
C LEU A 77 10.60 5.49 11.63
N HIS A 78 9.90 4.51 11.09
CA HIS A 78 8.44 4.40 11.12
C HIS A 78 8.10 3.09 11.82
N GLY A 79 7.42 3.15 12.94
CA GLY A 79 7.01 1.95 13.63
C GLY A 79 6.41 2.24 15.00
N PHE A 80 5.41 1.46 15.36
CA PHE A 80 4.80 1.54 16.69
C PHE A 80 5.75 0.94 17.71
N THR A 81 6.45 1.78 18.44
CA THR A 81 7.21 1.39 19.62
C THR A 81 6.50 1.92 20.86
N ASN A 82 6.04 1.01 21.72
CA ASN A 82 5.50 1.34 23.01
C ASN A 82 6.66 1.68 23.95
N ILE A 83 7.06 2.94 23.99
CA ILE A 83 7.97 3.46 25.00
C ILE A 83 7.11 4.22 26.01
N TRP A 84 7.24 3.84 27.27
CA TRP A 84 6.65 4.59 28.36
C TRP A 84 7.51 5.84 28.63
N LEU A 85 7.28 6.89 27.84
CA LEU A 85 7.87 8.19 28.13
C LEU A 85 7.14 8.79 29.35
N SER A 86 7.89 9.18 30.40
CA SER A 86 7.28 9.90 31.51
C SER A 86 6.68 11.19 30.99
N TRP A 87 5.48 11.48 31.45
CA TRP A 87 4.77 12.68 31.04
C TRP A 87 5.62 13.91 31.36
N PRO A 88 5.79 14.88 30.43
CA PRO A 88 6.52 16.11 30.73
C PRO A 88 5.91 16.83 31.95
N ALA A 89 6.70 17.16 32.95
CA ALA A 89 6.24 17.80 34.17
C ALA A 89 5.52 19.15 33.95
N ALA A 90 5.72 19.76 32.77
CA ALA A 90 5.09 21.01 32.37
C ALA A 90 3.66 20.85 31.82
N LEU A 91 3.21 19.62 31.49
CA LEU A 91 1.88 19.38 30.94
C LEU A 91 0.96 18.84 32.04
N PRO A 92 -0.22 19.46 32.24
CA PRO A 92 -1.19 18.97 33.22
C PRO A 92 -1.77 17.63 32.74
N CYS A 93 -1.57 16.61 33.54
CA CYS A 93 -2.22 15.33 33.35
C CYS A 93 -2.82 14.83 34.67
N SER A 94 -3.86 14.03 34.62
CA SER A 94 -4.49 13.37 35.76
C SER A 94 -4.35 11.87 35.69
N GLN A 95 -4.29 11.20 36.84
CA GLN A 95 -4.44 9.75 36.88
C GLN A 95 -5.87 9.35 36.52
N PHE A 96 -6.01 8.16 35.90
CA PHE A 96 -7.29 7.66 35.47
C PHE A 96 -8.28 7.58 36.65
N GLY A 97 -9.32 8.39 36.63
CA GLY A 97 -10.37 8.42 37.66
C GLY A 97 -10.38 9.63 38.58
N ASP A 98 -9.32 10.47 38.61
CA ASP A 98 -9.17 11.57 39.58
C ASP A 98 -9.69 12.93 39.13
N SER A 99 -10.26 13.03 37.89
CA SER A 99 -10.65 14.33 37.35
C SER A 99 -12.15 14.52 37.22
N ALA A 100 -12.65 15.64 37.77
CA ALA A 100 -14.02 16.09 37.58
C ALA A 100 -14.26 16.83 36.25
N GLY A 101 -13.26 16.91 35.34
CA GLY A 101 -13.31 17.64 34.08
C GLY A 101 -12.56 16.94 32.96
N THR A 102 -12.57 17.55 31.76
CA THR A 102 -11.81 17.05 30.60
C THR A 102 -10.32 17.30 30.83
N THR A 103 -9.58 16.26 31.20
CA THR A 103 -8.11 16.29 31.42
C THR A 103 -7.44 15.17 30.64
N LEU A 104 -6.16 15.37 30.32
CA LEU A 104 -5.33 14.33 29.72
C LEU A 104 -4.96 13.29 30.76
N THR A 105 -5.06 12.01 30.41
CA THR A 105 -4.57 10.93 31.27
C THR A 105 -3.07 10.82 31.13
N CYS A 106 -2.35 10.75 32.26
CA CYS A 106 -0.91 10.51 32.29
C CYS A 106 -0.61 9.05 31.86
N SER A 107 -0.65 8.77 30.58
CA SER A 107 -0.35 7.45 30.01
C SER A 107 0.91 7.52 29.15
N GLY A 108 1.51 6.37 28.91
CA GLY A 108 2.68 6.29 28.03
C GLY A 108 2.38 6.76 26.60
N HIS A 109 3.39 7.29 25.94
CA HIS A 109 3.32 7.72 24.55
C HIS A 109 3.89 6.64 23.65
N SER A 110 3.22 6.36 22.54
CA SER A 110 3.80 5.62 21.42
C SER A 110 4.53 6.60 20.51
N LEU A 111 5.73 6.25 20.09
CA LEU A 111 6.45 6.96 19.03
C LEU A 111 6.13 6.25 17.71
N ASP A 112 5.44 6.97 16.82
CA ASP A 112 5.08 6.43 15.52
C ASP A 112 6.15 6.73 14.47
N ASP A 113 6.56 8.00 14.39
CA ASP A 113 7.57 8.49 13.45
C ASP A 113 8.61 9.31 14.20
N PHE A 114 9.86 8.93 14.05
CA PHE A 114 10.98 9.67 14.66
C PHE A 114 12.23 9.58 13.79
N THR A 115 13.13 10.54 13.99
CA THR A 115 14.39 10.63 13.26
C THR A 115 15.56 10.48 14.22
N VAL A 116 16.49 9.58 13.90
CA VAL A 116 17.75 9.42 14.64
C VAL A 116 18.85 10.09 13.84
N THR A 117 19.52 11.07 14.43
CA THR A 117 20.68 11.77 13.86
C THR A 117 21.97 11.02 14.21
N ASN A 118 22.98 11.10 13.34
CA ASN A 118 24.26 10.36 13.45
C ASN A 118 24.05 8.83 13.58
N ALA A 119 23.04 8.32 12.87
CA ALA A 119 22.70 6.91 12.85
C ALA A 119 23.83 6.08 12.24
N SER A 120 24.08 4.89 12.80
CA SER A 120 25.05 3.94 12.23
C SER A 120 24.66 3.52 10.80
N LEU A 121 25.62 3.12 9.99
CA LEU A 121 25.34 2.63 8.62
C LEU A 121 24.36 1.46 8.64
N GLY A 122 24.46 0.57 9.65
CA GLY A 122 23.56 -0.57 9.81
C GLY A 122 22.13 -0.15 10.04
N LEU A 123 21.90 0.85 10.92
CA LEU A 123 20.57 1.39 11.19
C LEU A 123 19.99 2.09 9.96
N ARG A 124 20.81 2.89 9.25
CA ARG A 124 20.38 3.55 7.99
C ARG A 124 19.97 2.54 6.92
N ALA A 125 20.75 1.48 6.76
CA ALA A 125 20.45 0.41 5.81
C ALA A 125 19.15 -0.32 6.19
N LEU A 126 18.93 -0.60 7.47
CA LEU A 126 17.72 -1.26 7.96
C LEU A 126 16.48 -0.35 7.78
N ALA A 127 16.59 0.93 8.09
CA ALA A 127 15.53 1.92 7.87
C ALA A 127 15.21 2.07 6.37
N GLY A 128 16.23 2.16 5.52
CA GLY A 128 16.06 2.22 4.06
C GLY A 128 15.40 0.96 3.50
N ALA A 129 15.75 -0.22 4.00
CA ALA A 129 15.11 -1.47 3.62
C ALA A 129 13.64 -1.52 4.06
N ALA A 130 13.31 -1.07 5.28
CA ALA A 130 11.94 -1.00 5.77
C ALA A 130 11.10 -0.05 4.90
N GLN A 131 11.60 1.15 4.59
CA GLN A 131 10.91 2.13 3.75
C GLN A 131 10.73 1.62 2.31
N ALA A 132 11.76 1.01 1.72
CA ALA A 132 11.69 0.43 0.38
C ALA A 132 10.66 -0.71 0.30
N THR A 133 10.61 -1.58 1.32
CA THR A 133 9.65 -2.68 1.39
C THR A 133 8.22 -2.17 1.57
N SER A 134 8.01 -1.14 2.40
CA SER A 134 6.72 -0.48 2.58
C SER A 134 6.23 0.17 1.28
N LEU A 135 7.13 0.86 0.56
CA LEU A 135 6.80 1.46 -0.72
C LEU A 135 6.51 0.39 -1.80
N ALA A 136 7.27 -0.71 -1.81
CA ALA A 136 7.00 -1.85 -2.68
C ALA A 136 5.62 -2.47 -2.38
N PHE A 137 5.27 -2.68 -1.11
CA PHE A 137 3.96 -3.16 -0.69
C PHE A 137 2.83 -2.24 -1.16
N SER A 138 2.95 -0.91 -0.95
CA SER A 138 1.95 0.08 -1.38
C SER A 138 1.82 0.20 -2.90
N THR A 139 2.82 -0.24 -3.67
CA THR A 139 2.82 -0.23 -5.13
C THR A 139 2.11 -1.44 -5.73
N MET A 140 1.99 -2.55 -4.99
CA MET A 140 1.40 -3.80 -5.50
C MET A 140 -0.01 -3.66 -6.07
N PRO A 141 -0.95 -2.92 -5.44
CA PRO A 141 -2.28 -2.71 -6.04
C PRO A 141 -2.20 -2.07 -7.43
N ALA A 142 -1.32 -1.08 -7.63
CA ALA A 142 -1.15 -0.43 -8.92
C ALA A 142 -0.59 -1.40 -9.99
N VAL A 143 0.39 -2.24 -9.63
CA VAL A 143 0.93 -3.27 -10.52
C VAL A 143 -0.15 -4.26 -10.94
N LEU A 144 -1.01 -4.69 -10.01
CA LEU A 144 -2.10 -5.62 -10.29
C LEU A 144 -3.17 -4.98 -11.17
N VAL A 145 -3.55 -3.73 -10.89
CA VAL A 145 -4.48 -2.97 -11.75
C VAL A 145 -3.90 -2.83 -13.15
N ALA A 146 -2.63 -2.47 -13.29
CA ALA A 146 -1.96 -2.38 -14.59
C ALA A 146 -1.98 -3.71 -15.34
N ALA A 147 -1.72 -4.83 -14.65
CA ALA A 147 -1.74 -6.17 -15.24
C ALA A 147 -3.15 -6.57 -15.72
N ILE A 148 -4.19 -6.28 -14.93
CA ILE A 148 -5.59 -6.52 -15.28
C ILE A 148 -5.97 -5.69 -16.53
N CYS A 149 -5.72 -4.38 -16.50
CA CYS A 149 -6.03 -3.47 -17.60
C CYS A 149 -5.33 -3.90 -18.89
N PHE A 150 -4.05 -4.25 -18.82
CA PHE A 150 -3.26 -4.69 -19.96
C PHE A 150 -3.79 -5.98 -20.59
N GLN A 151 -4.18 -6.97 -19.78
CA GLN A 151 -4.76 -8.22 -20.27
C GLN A 151 -6.14 -8.00 -20.90
N THR A 152 -6.95 -7.14 -20.29
CA THR A 152 -8.28 -6.78 -20.80
C THR A 152 -8.19 -6.05 -22.15
N LEU A 153 -7.23 -5.13 -22.32
CA LEU A 153 -6.98 -4.43 -23.59
C LEU A 153 -6.54 -5.39 -24.71
N ARG A 154 -5.89 -6.50 -24.37
CA ARG A 154 -5.54 -7.56 -25.31
C ARG A 154 -6.68 -8.52 -25.65
N GLY A 155 -7.89 -8.26 -25.17
CA GLY A 155 -9.06 -9.13 -25.39
C GLY A 155 -9.02 -10.47 -24.63
N ARG A 156 -8.10 -10.63 -23.68
CA ARG A 156 -7.91 -11.85 -22.87
C ARG A 156 -8.37 -11.65 -21.43
N THR A 157 -9.63 -11.25 -21.27
CA THR A 157 -10.23 -10.92 -19.96
C THR A 157 -10.21 -12.11 -18.99
N PHE A 158 -10.43 -13.32 -19.48
CA PHE A 158 -10.43 -14.56 -18.68
C PHE A 158 -9.26 -15.46 -19.10
N SER A 159 -8.04 -15.12 -18.66
CA SER A 159 -6.85 -15.91 -18.98
C SER A 159 -6.27 -16.60 -17.76
N ARG A 160 -5.69 -17.80 -17.96
CA ARG A 160 -4.94 -18.51 -16.92
C ARG A 160 -3.77 -17.67 -16.39
N ILE A 161 -3.22 -16.80 -17.24
CA ILE A 161 -2.12 -15.88 -16.88
C ILE A 161 -2.62 -14.90 -15.81
N LEU A 162 -3.80 -14.31 -16.00
CA LEU A 162 -4.36 -13.34 -15.04
C LEU A 162 -4.64 -13.99 -13.68
N THR A 163 -5.24 -15.18 -13.66
CA THR A 163 -5.46 -15.93 -12.41
C THR A 163 -4.15 -16.22 -11.68
N ARG A 164 -3.12 -16.66 -12.44
CA ARG A 164 -1.79 -16.90 -11.87
C ARG A 164 -1.15 -15.61 -11.34
N THR A 165 -1.25 -14.51 -12.08
CA THR A 165 -0.73 -13.20 -11.63
C THR A 165 -1.39 -12.73 -10.34
N LEU A 166 -2.71 -12.90 -10.21
CA LEU A 166 -3.44 -12.55 -8.98
C LEU A 166 -3.03 -13.44 -7.80
N THR A 167 -2.87 -14.75 -8.03
CA THR A 167 -2.44 -15.68 -6.97
C THR A 167 -1.00 -15.39 -6.50
N VAL A 168 -0.09 -15.16 -7.44
CA VAL A 168 1.30 -14.77 -7.13
C VAL A 168 1.30 -13.39 -6.46
N GLY A 169 0.50 -12.45 -6.97
CA GLY A 169 0.32 -11.12 -6.38
C GLY A 169 -0.15 -11.18 -4.93
N ALA A 170 -1.10 -12.08 -4.61
CA ALA A 170 -1.54 -12.30 -3.23
C ALA A 170 -0.41 -12.76 -2.31
N ALA A 171 0.40 -13.72 -2.77
CA ALA A 171 1.56 -14.19 -2.01
C ALA A 171 2.61 -13.09 -1.82
N VAL A 172 2.89 -12.30 -2.87
CA VAL A 172 3.84 -11.19 -2.79
C VAL A 172 3.34 -10.08 -1.86
N VAL A 173 2.06 -9.71 -1.92
CA VAL A 173 1.43 -8.73 -1.01
C VAL A 173 1.55 -9.20 0.44
N LEU A 174 1.29 -10.47 0.72
CA LEU A 174 1.42 -11.03 2.06
C LEU A 174 2.87 -10.96 2.57
N VAL A 175 3.82 -11.41 1.77
CA VAL A 175 5.24 -11.45 2.14
C VAL A 175 5.80 -10.03 2.31
N LEU A 176 5.54 -9.12 1.36
CA LEU A 176 6.02 -7.74 1.44
C LEU A 176 5.38 -6.98 2.60
N GLY A 177 4.09 -7.19 2.86
CA GLY A 177 3.41 -6.53 3.97
C GLY A 177 3.95 -6.97 5.33
N ILE A 178 4.08 -8.29 5.56
CA ILE A 178 4.69 -8.81 6.78
C ILE A 178 6.14 -8.35 6.92
N ALA A 179 6.92 -8.40 5.84
CA ALA A 179 8.32 -7.95 5.85
C ALA A 179 8.43 -6.45 6.16
N SER A 180 7.54 -5.62 5.61
CA SER A 180 7.47 -4.17 5.92
C SER A 180 7.23 -3.91 7.40
N ASP A 181 6.23 -4.58 7.99
CA ASP A 181 5.86 -4.41 9.40
C ASP A 181 6.99 -4.89 10.33
N LEU A 182 7.59 -6.05 10.02
CA LEU A 182 8.70 -6.59 10.81
C LEU A 182 9.95 -5.72 10.72
N LEU A 183 10.36 -5.34 9.49
CA LEU A 183 11.53 -4.49 9.29
C LEU A 183 11.33 -3.12 9.94
N GLY A 184 10.14 -2.53 9.84
CA GLY A 184 9.79 -1.28 10.50
C GLY A 184 9.93 -1.38 12.02
N SER A 185 9.34 -2.41 12.63
CA SER A 185 9.39 -2.65 14.07
C SER A 185 10.83 -2.89 14.56
N ILE A 186 11.62 -3.67 13.81
CA ILE A 186 13.03 -3.94 14.14
C ILE A 186 13.87 -2.67 14.01
N ALA A 187 13.67 -1.90 12.92
CA ALA A 187 14.40 -0.66 12.68
C ALA A 187 14.10 0.38 13.77
N ALA A 188 12.82 0.57 14.11
CA ALA A 188 12.42 1.49 15.16
C ALA A 188 13.01 1.10 16.53
N THR A 189 12.92 -0.19 16.89
CA THR A 189 13.50 -0.67 18.16
C THR A 189 15.02 -0.55 18.18
N ALA A 190 15.70 -0.88 17.07
CA ALA A 190 17.14 -0.76 16.94
C ALA A 190 17.60 0.71 17.04
N GLY A 191 16.88 1.63 16.39
CA GLY A 191 17.16 3.06 16.47
C GLY A 191 17.07 3.61 17.88
N LEU A 192 16.07 3.21 18.65
CA LEU A 192 15.94 3.63 20.03
C LEU A 192 17.01 3.00 20.94
N ARG A 193 17.42 1.76 20.69
CA ARG A 193 18.52 1.11 21.41
C ARG A 193 19.89 1.74 21.11
N GLU A 194 20.04 2.38 19.95
CA GLU A 194 21.26 3.12 19.64
C GLU A 194 21.31 4.46 20.38
N VAL A 195 20.13 5.06 20.66
CA VAL A 195 20.00 6.34 21.38
C VAL A 195 20.04 6.16 22.90
N PHE A 196 19.37 5.13 23.43
CA PHE A 196 19.25 4.92 24.89
C PHE A 196 20.27 3.89 25.39
N PRO A 197 21.01 4.21 26.49
CA PRO A 197 21.91 3.25 27.09
C PRO A 197 21.15 2.07 27.70
N PRO A 198 21.79 0.86 27.75
CA PRO A 198 21.13 -0.36 28.24
C PRO A 198 20.59 -0.29 29.67
N ASP A 199 21.19 0.55 30.49
CA ASP A 199 20.84 0.74 31.92
C ASP A 199 19.72 1.77 32.14
N SER A 200 19.21 2.37 31.05
CA SER A 200 18.14 3.36 31.15
C SER A 200 16.77 2.70 31.28
N THR A 201 15.88 3.31 32.05
CA THR A 201 14.46 2.92 32.15
C THR A 201 13.73 3.04 30.83
N TRP A 202 14.34 3.67 29.86
CA TRP A 202 13.83 3.96 28.51
C TRP A 202 14.32 2.95 27.46
N TYR A 203 15.17 2.00 27.83
CA TYR A 203 15.68 0.99 26.89
C TYR A 203 14.54 0.09 26.41
N PRO A 204 14.18 0.12 25.14
CA PRO A 204 12.98 -0.57 24.65
C PRO A 204 13.18 -2.07 24.54
N ASN A 205 12.16 -2.81 24.92
CA ASN A 205 12.06 -4.22 24.56
C ASN A 205 11.69 -4.35 23.06
N PHE A 206 12.11 -5.44 22.42
CA PHE A 206 11.66 -5.71 21.06
C PHE A 206 10.15 -5.97 21.05
N SER A 207 9.41 -5.11 20.36
CA SER A 207 8.00 -5.31 20.07
C SER A 207 7.82 -5.50 18.58
N LEU A 208 7.35 -6.68 18.17
CA LEU A 208 7.03 -6.96 16.78
C LEU A 208 5.52 -6.79 16.61
N ASN A 209 5.14 -5.89 15.74
CA ASN A 209 3.73 -5.66 15.39
C ASN A 209 3.52 -6.02 13.93
N VAL A 210 2.50 -6.83 13.65
CA VAL A 210 2.10 -7.18 12.29
C VAL A 210 0.67 -6.72 12.07
N SER A 211 0.47 -5.84 11.11
CA SER A 211 -0.83 -5.33 10.72
C SER A 211 -1.71 -6.43 10.09
N PRO A 212 -3.04 -6.43 10.28
CA PRO A 212 -3.94 -7.33 9.57
C PRO A 212 -4.10 -6.98 8.08
N LEU A 213 -3.64 -5.80 7.65
CA LEU A 213 -3.83 -5.30 6.28
C LEU A 213 -3.24 -6.21 5.19
N PRO A 214 -2.01 -6.76 5.31
CA PRO A 214 -1.47 -7.70 4.32
C PRO A 214 -2.31 -8.97 4.15
N PHE A 215 -2.87 -9.48 5.25
CA PHE A 215 -3.76 -10.66 5.21
C PHE A 215 -5.07 -10.35 4.49
N ALA A 216 -5.70 -9.23 4.82
CA ALA A 216 -6.93 -8.78 4.14
C ALA A 216 -6.70 -8.54 2.64
N GLY A 217 -5.59 -7.92 2.27
CA GLY A 217 -5.20 -7.69 0.88
C GLY A 217 -4.97 -9.01 0.12
N ALA A 218 -4.23 -9.95 0.71
CA ALA A 218 -3.98 -11.25 0.11
C ALA A 218 -5.28 -12.06 -0.07
N LEU A 219 -6.16 -12.09 0.93
CA LEU A 219 -7.47 -12.75 0.85
C LEU A 219 -8.35 -12.13 -0.24
N GLY A 220 -8.39 -10.81 -0.35
CA GLY A 220 -9.12 -10.12 -1.41
C GLY A 220 -8.62 -10.49 -2.80
N LEU A 221 -7.31 -10.58 -2.99
CA LEU A 221 -6.72 -11.00 -4.28
C LEU A 221 -6.99 -12.47 -4.59
N LEU A 222 -6.96 -13.36 -3.59
CA LEU A 222 -7.33 -14.77 -3.78
C LEU A 222 -8.80 -14.92 -4.14
N ALA A 223 -9.69 -14.16 -3.50
CA ALA A 223 -11.12 -14.15 -3.84
C ALA A 223 -11.33 -13.67 -5.28
N LEU A 224 -10.62 -12.61 -5.68
CA LEU A 224 -10.65 -12.10 -7.05
C LEU A 224 -10.14 -13.16 -8.05
N ALA A 225 -9.04 -13.85 -7.74
CA ALA A 225 -8.51 -14.93 -8.56
C ALA A 225 -9.52 -16.09 -8.72
N ALA A 226 -10.26 -16.42 -7.66
CA ALA A 226 -11.32 -17.43 -7.69
C ALA A 226 -12.47 -17.01 -8.63
N VAL A 227 -12.91 -15.76 -8.57
CA VAL A 227 -13.96 -15.21 -9.47
C VAL A 227 -13.51 -15.28 -10.93
N PHE A 228 -12.27 -14.86 -11.23
CA PHE A 228 -11.74 -14.97 -12.60
C PHE A 228 -11.62 -16.41 -13.08
N ARG A 229 -11.25 -17.34 -12.19
CA ARG A 229 -11.21 -18.77 -12.52
C ARG A 229 -12.59 -19.33 -12.82
N GLN A 230 -13.61 -18.91 -12.11
CA GLN A 230 -15.00 -19.30 -12.38
C GLN A 230 -15.49 -18.71 -13.70
N GLY A 231 -15.17 -17.44 -13.99
CA GLY A 231 -15.47 -16.79 -15.27
C GLY A 231 -14.90 -17.55 -16.47
N MET A 232 -13.64 -18.04 -16.35
CA MET A 232 -13.04 -18.86 -17.43
C MET A 232 -13.81 -20.16 -17.69
N ARG A 233 -14.33 -20.81 -16.65
CA ARG A 233 -15.11 -22.04 -16.83
C ARG A 233 -16.42 -21.77 -17.57
N LEU A 234 -17.12 -20.70 -17.17
CA LEU A 234 -18.38 -20.31 -17.83
C LEU A 234 -18.17 -19.92 -19.30
N ASP A 235 -17.06 -19.27 -19.63
CA ASP A 235 -16.71 -18.89 -20.99
C ASP A 235 -16.46 -20.12 -21.86
N GLN A 236 -15.73 -21.10 -21.33
CA GLN A 236 -15.49 -22.39 -22.01
C GLN A 236 -16.78 -23.21 -22.21
N GLU A 237 -17.71 -23.18 -21.25
CA GLU A 237 -19.01 -23.84 -21.38
C GLU A 237 -19.88 -23.18 -22.47
N ARG A 238 -19.85 -21.84 -22.54
CA ARG A 238 -20.54 -21.08 -23.59
C ARG A 238 -20.01 -21.42 -24.98
N GLU A 239 -18.68 -21.47 -25.17
CA GLU A 239 -18.07 -21.86 -26.45
C GLU A 239 -18.46 -23.29 -26.86
N ARG A 240 -18.50 -24.22 -25.92
CA ARG A 240 -18.95 -25.60 -26.19
C ARG A 240 -20.39 -25.65 -26.63
N LEU A 241 -21.30 -24.96 -25.95
CA LEU A 241 -22.72 -24.91 -26.31
C LEU A 241 -22.94 -24.25 -27.67
N GLN A 242 -22.16 -23.21 -28.00
CA GLN A 242 -22.23 -22.59 -29.33
C GLN A 242 -21.82 -23.57 -30.43
N LEU A 243 -20.73 -24.30 -30.25
CA LEU A 243 -20.27 -25.30 -31.22
C LEU A 243 -21.27 -26.45 -31.37
N GLU A 244 -21.93 -26.88 -30.29
CA GLU A 244 -22.99 -27.90 -30.37
C GLU A 244 -24.22 -27.37 -31.13
N THR A 245 -24.60 -26.12 -30.85
CA THR A 245 -25.73 -25.49 -31.57
C THR A 245 -25.46 -25.34 -33.05
N GLU A 246 -24.25 -24.93 -33.43
CA GLU A 246 -23.84 -24.85 -34.85
C GLU A 246 -23.81 -26.22 -35.54
N ARG A 247 -23.39 -27.28 -34.83
CA ARG A 247 -23.44 -28.65 -35.36
C ARG A 247 -24.87 -29.10 -35.59
N LEU A 248 -25.76 -28.91 -34.63
CA LEU A 248 -27.18 -29.28 -34.77
C LEU A 248 -27.87 -28.48 -35.87
N GLN A 249 -27.52 -27.21 -36.07
CA GLN A 249 -28.02 -26.43 -37.20
C GLN A 249 -27.59 -26.99 -38.56
N LYS A 250 -26.31 -27.33 -38.71
CA LYS A 250 -25.81 -27.95 -39.96
C LYS A 250 -26.43 -29.31 -40.24
N ASP A 251 -26.66 -30.12 -39.21
CA ASP A 251 -27.30 -31.43 -39.37
C ASP A 251 -28.76 -31.27 -39.76
N THR A 252 -29.46 -30.23 -39.31
CA THR A 252 -30.86 -29.94 -39.71
C THR A 252 -30.94 -29.34 -41.14
N GLU A 253 -30.00 -28.51 -41.54
CA GLU A 253 -29.93 -27.97 -42.93
C GLU A 253 -29.58 -29.02 -43.96
N GLY A 254 -28.86 -30.08 -43.58
CA GLY A 254 -28.53 -31.21 -44.47
C GLY A 254 -29.66 -32.24 -44.67
N LEU A 255 -30.77 -32.10 -43.96
CA LEU A 255 -31.95 -32.98 -43.99
C LEU A 255 -33.12 -32.41 -44.81
N VAL A 256 -33.02 -31.21 -45.31
CA VAL A 256 -33.96 -30.54 -46.20
C VAL A 256 -33.39 -30.48 -47.63
#